data_1d154efd84e3ac175def018914ad7817
#
_entry.id   1d154efd84e3ac175def018914ad7817
#
_cell.length_a   1.000
_cell.length_b   1.000
_cell.length_c   1.000
_cell.angle_alpha   90.00
_cell.angle_beta   90.00
_cell.angle_gamma   90.00
#
_symmetry.space_group_name_H-M   'P 1'
#
loop_
_entity.id
_entity.type
_entity.pdbx_description
1 polymer ?
#
loop_
_entity_poly.entity_id
_entity_poly.type
_entity_poly.pdbx_seq_one_letter_code
_entity_poly.pdbx_strand_id
1 'polypeptide(L)'
;QLQRLQQTHEELKRNTADAERFFALNESFHMQILDIADNRWRNQLVADLRKVMKLNRHKSLFKQGRIEDSLAEHEAIMQALLKRDPKIAMSAVQQHFANGLDAAI
;
A
#
# COMPACT_ATOMS: atom_id res chain seq x y z
N GLN A 1 -5.90 -14.91 3.69
CA GLN A 1 -5.39 -13.74 2.94
C GLN A 1 -5.22 -12.50 3.81
N LEU A 2 -6.24 -12.16 4.60
CA LEU A 2 -6.18 -10.99 5.48
C LEU A 2 -5.12 -11.17 6.57
N GLN A 3 -4.98 -12.36 7.09
CA GLN A 3 -3.98 -12.65 8.12
C GLN A 3 -2.57 -12.43 7.59
N ARG A 4 -2.30 -12.87 6.37
CA ARG A 4 -1.00 -12.68 5.72
C ARG A 4 -0.72 -11.20 5.47
N LEU A 5 -1.74 -10.46 5.00
CA LEU A 5 -1.63 -9.03 4.76
C LEU A 5 -1.32 -8.29 6.06
N GLN A 6 -2.00 -8.66 7.14
CA GLN A 6 -1.78 -8.06 8.45
C GLN A 6 -0.36 -8.32 8.96
N GLN A 7 0.17 -9.53 8.74
CA GLN A 7 1.55 -9.86 9.11
C GLN A 7 2.55 -9.00 8.34
N THR A 8 2.31 -8.79 7.04
CA THR A 8 3.18 -7.91 6.23
C THR A 8 3.14 -6.48 6.75
N HIS A 9 1.95 -6.00 7.13
CA HIS A 9 1.80 -4.66 7.69
C HIS A 9 2.59 -4.52 9.02
N GLU A 10 2.53 -5.54 9.88
CA GLU A 10 3.31 -5.52 11.12
C GLU A 10 4.82 -5.52 10.86
N GLU A 11 5.26 -6.27 9.85
CA GLU A 11 6.67 -6.24 9.48
C GLU A 11 7.10 -4.88 8.94
N LEU A 12 6.24 -4.22 8.18
CA LEU A 12 6.52 -2.85 7.71
C LEU A 12 6.77 -1.91 8.87
N LYS A 13 5.94 -2.01 9.92
CA LYS A 13 6.10 -1.17 11.11
C LYS A 13 7.44 -1.39 11.80
N ARG A 14 7.98 -2.60 11.74
CA ARG A 14 9.24 -2.94 12.39
C ARG A 14 10.48 -2.61 11.54
N ASN A 15 10.31 -2.25 10.28
CA ASN A 15 11.43 -2.06 9.35
C ASN A 15 11.49 -0.65 8.77
N THR A 16 11.01 0.34 9.51
CA THR A 16 10.96 1.73 9.02
C THR A 16 12.35 2.37 8.87
N ALA A 17 13.36 1.83 9.55
CA ALA A 17 14.71 2.35 9.45
C ALA A 17 15.52 1.73 8.30
N ASP A 18 15.03 0.65 7.69
CA ASP A 18 15.70 -0.04 6.58
C ASP A 18 14.90 0.23 5.31
N ALA A 19 15.34 1.21 4.53
CA ALA A 19 14.61 1.66 3.34
C ALA A 19 14.41 0.54 2.30
N GLU A 20 15.42 -0.27 2.07
CA GLU A 20 15.33 -1.36 1.10
C GLU A 20 14.34 -2.42 1.56
N ARG A 21 14.43 -2.81 2.82
CA ARG A 21 13.51 -3.80 3.40
C ARG A 21 12.09 -3.26 3.41
N PHE A 22 11.91 -1.99 3.81
CA PHE A 22 10.59 -1.36 3.81
C PHE A 22 10.02 -1.32 2.41
N PHE A 23 10.82 -0.96 1.41
CA PHE A 23 10.36 -0.91 0.02
C PHE A 23 9.88 -2.29 -0.45
N ALA A 24 10.65 -3.34 -0.20
CA ALA A 24 10.29 -4.69 -0.59
C ALA A 24 8.99 -5.16 0.09
N LEU A 25 8.85 -4.88 1.38
CA LEU A 25 7.64 -5.23 2.13
C LEU A 25 6.44 -4.43 1.64
N ASN A 26 6.64 -3.16 1.29
CA ASN A 26 5.57 -2.30 0.77
C ASN A 26 5.04 -2.85 -0.57
N GLU A 27 5.95 -3.28 -1.45
CA GLU A 27 5.55 -3.91 -2.71
C GLU A 27 4.78 -5.21 -2.47
N SER A 28 5.24 -6.03 -1.52
CA SER A 28 4.54 -7.26 -1.14
C SER A 28 3.13 -6.96 -0.61
N PHE A 29 3.00 -5.93 0.21
CA PHE A 29 1.70 -5.49 0.72
C PHE A 29 0.75 -5.13 -0.42
N HIS A 30 1.23 -4.34 -1.38
CA HIS A 30 0.43 -3.94 -2.54
C HIS A 30 0.00 -5.15 -3.39
N MET A 31 0.91 -6.08 -3.63
CA MET A 31 0.59 -7.27 -4.42
C MET A 31 -0.44 -8.15 -3.72
N GLN A 32 -0.37 -8.26 -2.40
CA GLN A 32 -1.36 -9.01 -1.62
C GLN A 32 -2.74 -8.36 -1.71
N ILE A 33 -2.81 -7.03 -1.73
CA ILE A 33 -4.09 -6.32 -1.92
C ILE A 33 -4.69 -6.69 -3.29
N LEU A 34 -3.87 -6.74 -4.33
CA LEU A 34 -4.35 -7.11 -5.66
C LEU A 34 -4.92 -8.53 -5.68
N ASP A 35 -4.31 -9.45 -4.93
CA ASP A 35 -4.79 -10.82 -4.83
C ASP A 35 -6.14 -10.92 -4.11
N ILE A 36 -6.39 -10.01 -3.18
CA ILE A 36 -7.64 -9.96 -2.41
C ILE A 36 -8.76 -9.28 -3.19
N ALA A 37 -8.43 -8.30 -4.05
CA ALA A 37 -9.40 -7.53 -4.80
C ALA A 37 -10.16 -8.38 -5.81
N ASP A 38 -11.46 -8.10 -6.00
CA ASP A 38 -12.23 -8.79 -7.02
C ASP A 38 -11.85 -8.27 -8.43
N ASN A 39 -12.29 -9.01 -9.46
CA ASN A 39 -11.89 -8.75 -10.84
C ASN A 39 -12.27 -7.36 -11.34
N ARG A 40 -13.34 -6.79 -10.80
CA ARG A 40 -13.82 -5.47 -11.24
C ARG A 40 -12.83 -4.36 -10.87
N TRP A 41 -12.25 -4.45 -9.67
CA TRP A 41 -11.33 -3.44 -9.16
C TRP A 41 -9.87 -3.74 -9.49
N ARG A 42 -9.55 -5.01 -9.73
CA ARG A 42 -8.17 -5.45 -9.90
C ARG A 42 -7.45 -4.74 -11.04
N ASN A 43 -8.10 -4.62 -12.20
CA ASN A 43 -7.48 -3.98 -13.36
C ASN A 43 -7.13 -2.52 -13.09
N GLN A 44 -8.02 -1.80 -12.42
CA GLN A 44 -7.78 -0.41 -12.05
C GLN A 44 -6.61 -0.30 -11.07
N LEU A 45 -6.59 -1.16 -10.06
CA LEU A 45 -5.54 -1.16 -9.05
C LEU A 45 -4.18 -1.52 -9.65
N VAL A 46 -4.14 -2.46 -10.59
CA VAL A 46 -2.90 -2.82 -11.29
C VAL A 46 -2.35 -1.63 -12.05
N ALA A 47 -3.22 -0.91 -12.76
CA ALA A 47 -2.80 0.27 -13.52
C ALA A 47 -2.25 1.35 -12.61
N ASP A 48 -2.93 1.62 -11.49
CA ASP A 48 -2.51 2.62 -10.52
C ASP A 48 -1.19 2.23 -9.86
N LEU A 49 -1.05 0.97 -9.48
CA LEU A 49 0.16 0.46 -8.84
C LEU A 49 1.36 0.54 -9.79
N ARG A 50 1.18 0.23 -11.06
CA ARG A 50 2.26 0.33 -12.04
C ARG A 50 2.78 1.76 -12.16
N LYS A 51 1.89 2.75 -12.12
CA LYS A 51 2.29 4.16 -12.13
C LYS A 51 3.12 4.49 -10.90
N VAL A 52 2.65 4.07 -9.72
CA VAL A 52 3.36 4.31 -8.46
C VAL A 52 4.75 3.67 -8.50
N MET A 53 4.83 2.41 -8.90
CA MET A 53 6.11 1.68 -8.94
C MET A 53 7.09 2.30 -9.91
N LYS A 54 6.60 2.73 -11.08
CA LYS A 54 7.45 3.34 -12.09
C LYS A 54 8.07 4.65 -11.62
N LEU A 55 7.30 5.45 -10.89
CA LEU A 55 7.74 6.78 -10.43
C LEU A 55 8.49 6.73 -9.10
N ASN A 56 8.14 5.79 -8.24
CA ASN A 56 8.67 5.77 -6.89
C ASN A 56 10.10 5.26 -6.79
N ARG A 57 10.34 4.05 -7.20
CA ARG A 57 11.67 3.40 -7.12
C ARG A 57 12.51 3.93 -5.96
N HIS A 58 11.97 3.90 -4.75
CA HIS A 58 12.57 4.38 -3.50
C HIS A 58 12.46 5.90 -3.27
N LYS A 59 12.27 6.72 -4.31
CA LYS A 59 12.35 8.18 -4.15
C LYS A 59 11.28 8.74 -3.23
N SER A 60 10.03 8.32 -3.39
CA SER A 60 8.95 8.86 -2.57
C SER A 60 9.06 8.45 -1.11
N LEU A 61 9.63 7.28 -0.83
CA LEU A 61 9.77 6.79 0.53
C LEU A 61 10.82 7.58 1.33
N PHE A 62 11.73 8.29 0.65
CA PHE A 62 12.74 9.10 1.32
C PHE A 62 12.25 10.52 1.63
N LYS A 63 11.08 10.90 1.15
CA LYS A 63 10.52 12.20 1.53
C LYS A 63 10.11 12.17 2.98
N GLN A 64 10.38 13.27 3.68
CA GLN A 64 10.09 13.39 5.10
C GLN A 64 8.62 13.11 5.38
N GLY A 65 8.37 12.22 6.33
CA GLY A 65 7.01 11.86 6.74
C GLY A 65 6.31 10.85 5.84
N ARG A 66 6.90 10.46 4.68
CA ARG A 66 6.20 9.57 3.76
C ARG A 66 6.02 8.16 4.31
N ILE A 67 7.02 7.63 5.03
CA ILE A 67 6.92 6.30 5.63
C ILE A 67 5.78 6.28 6.65
N GLU A 68 5.70 7.30 7.50
CA GLU A 68 4.65 7.41 8.51
C GLU A 68 3.27 7.54 7.85
N ASP A 69 3.17 8.37 6.82
CA ASP A 69 1.92 8.54 6.06
C ASP A 69 1.50 7.22 5.40
N SER A 70 2.46 6.52 4.79
CA SER A 70 2.23 5.24 4.15
C SER A 70 1.68 4.22 5.14
N LEU A 71 2.28 4.14 6.33
CA LEU A 71 1.82 3.21 7.37
C LEU A 71 0.41 3.55 7.85
N ALA A 72 0.09 4.84 8.01
CA ALA A 72 -1.25 5.25 8.38
C ALA A 72 -2.27 4.88 7.30
N GLU A 73 -1.90 5.03 6.03
CA GLU A 73 -2.75 4.64 4.90
C GLU A 73 -2.97 3.13 4.87
N HIS A 74 -1.90 2.35 5.11
CA HIS A 74 -2.00 0.89 5.21
C HIS A 74 -2.92 0.48 6.35
N GLU A 75 -2.84 1.16 7.50
CA GLU A 75 -3.71 0.85 8.64
C GLU A 75 -5.17 1.10 8.28
N ALA A 76 -5.47 2.19 7.58
CA ALA A 76 -6.83 2.47 7.12
C ALA A 76 -7.34 1.36 6.20
N ILE A 77 -6.49 0.88 5.28
CA ILE A 77 -6.83 -0.24 4.40
C ILE A 77 -7.13 -1.50 5.21
N MET A 78 -6.26 -1.82 6.17
CA MET A 78 -6.44 -2.99 7.02
C MET A 78 -7.75 -2.95 7.81
N GLN A 79 -8.07 -1.79 8.40
CA GLN A 79 -9.30 -1.65 9.16
C GLN A 79 -10.53 -1.84 8.28
N ALA A 80 -10.51 -1.28 7.07
CA ALA A 80 -11.63 -1.45 6.13
C ALA A 80 -11.80 -2.91 5.71
N LEU A 81 -10.69 -3.61 5.45
CA LEU A 81 -10.73 -5.02 5.06
C LEU A 81 -11.22 -5.91 6.21
N LEU A 82 -10.79 -5.64 7.45
CA LEU A 82 -11.22 -6.41 8.61
C LEU A 82 -12.71 -6.22 8.88
N LYS A 83 -13.25 -5.04 8.60
CA LYS A 83 -14.69 -4.76 8.70
C LYS A 83 -15.48 -5.29 7.51
N ARG A 84 -14.78 -5.84 6.53
CA ARG A 84 -15.37 -6.41 5.32
C ARG A 84 -16.25 -5.41 4.55
N ASP A 85 -15.78 -4.16 4.48
CA ASP A 85 -16.43 -3.10 3.71
C ASP A 85 -15.65 -2.88 2.42
N PRO A 86 -16.09 -3.49 1.29
CA PRO A 86 -15.32 -3.43 0.06
C PRO A 86 -15.25 -2.03 -0.53
N LYS A 87 -16.26 -1.21 -0.36
CA LYS A 87 -16.25 0.17 -0.90
C LYS A 87 -15.23 1.03 -0.18
N ILE A 88 -15.23 0.97 1.15
CA ILE A 88 -14.28 1.74 1.94
C ILE A 88 -12.86 1.22 1.70
N ALA A 89 -12.69 -0.10 1.61
CA ALA A 89 -11.38 -0.69 1.34
C ALA A 89 -10.82 -0.22 -0.01
N MET A 90 -11.64 -0.25 -1.07
CA MET A 90 -11.21 0.20 -2.39
C MET A 90 -10.86 1.68 -2.40
N SER A 91 -11.69 2.50 -1.75
CA SER A 91 -11.42 3.93 -1.63
C SER A 91 -10.09 4.20 -0.92
N ALA A 92 -9.82 3.47 0.16
CA ALA A 92 -8.57 3.60 0.91
C ALA A 92 -7.36 3.19 0.07
N VAL A 93 -7.47 2.11 -0.70
CA VAL A 93 -6.38 1.65 -1.59
C VAL A 93 -6.11 2.67 -2.68
N GLN A 94 -7.17 3.18 -3.33
CA GLN A 94 -7.03 4.18 -4.38
C GLN A 94 -6.39 5.46 -3.85
N GLN A 95 -6.79 5.90 -2.66
CA GLN A 95 -6.22 7.08 -2.04
C GLN A 95 -4.74 6.86 -1.69
N HIS A 96 -4.40 5.68 -1.20
CA HIS A 96 -3.01 5.33 -0.89
C HIS A 96 -2.14 5.39 -2.14
N PHE A 97 -2.61 4.83 -3.26
CA PHE A 97 -1.86 4.86 -4.51
C PHE A 97 -1.74 6.29 -5.05
N ALA A 98 -2.82 7.08 -4.97
CA ALA A 98 -2.78 8.49 -5.40
C ALA A 98 -1.77 9.28 -4.55
N ASN A 99 -1.75 9.07 -3.25
CA ASN A 99 -0.78 9.72 -2.36
C ASN A 99 0.65 9.31 -2.70
N GLY A 100 0.86 8.05 -3.08
CA GLY A 100 2.16 7.57 -3.53
C GLY A 100 2.63 8.25 -4.80
N LEU A 101 1.71 8.49 -5.75
CA LEU A 101 2.02 9.24 -6.98
C LEU A 101 2.39 10.69 -6.66
N ASP A 102 1.62 11.35 -5.82
CA ASP A 102 1.90 12.73 -5.43
C ASP A 102 3.26 12.85 -4.74
N ALA A 103 3.59 11.90 -3.89
CA ALA A 103 4.89 11.89 -3.21
C ALA A 103 6.05 11.65 -4.17
N ALA A 104 5.82 10.97 -5.30
CA ALA A 104 6.86 10.66 -6.28
C ALA A 104 7.20 11.86 -7.18
N ILE A 105 6.33 12.85 -7.26
CA ILE A 105 6.55 14.06 -8.03
C ILE A 105 7.38 15.06 -7.22
#